data_d26c8ff1d122a9eb62a8f548db99d1c2
#
_entry.id   d26c8ff1d122a9eb62a8f548db99d1c2
#
_cell.length_a   1.000
_cell.length_b   1.000
_cell.length_c   1.000
_cell.angle_alpha   90.00
_cell.angle_beta   90.00
_cell.angle_gamma   90.00
#
_symmetry.space_group_name_H-M   'P 1'
#
loop_
_entity.id
_entity.type
_entity.pdbx_description
1 polymer ?
#
loop_
_entity_poly.entity_id
_entity_poly.type
_entity_poly.pdbx_seq_one_letter_code
_entity_poly.pdbx_strand_id
1 'polypeptide(L)'
;MAAPADRLPPAPVDRDWPMTPGYVARATAGRAILRDDPHRPRYHACPPVGWMNDPNGVIQHGGRWHLFYQHNPRASVHADMHWGYMSSPDLVHWDDHACALRPEDGTYDAQGIWSGNAVVADDGEIGRAHV
;
A
#
# COMPACT_ATOMS: atom_id res chain seq x y z
N MET A 1 10.45 4.58 23.89
CA MET A 1 10.52 5.67 22.87
C MET A 1 11.67 5.33 21.93
N ALA A 2 11.38 5.18 20.63
CA ALA A 2 12.41 4.88 19.64
C ALA A 2 13.43 6.04 19.58
N ALA A 3 14.73 5.71 19.39
CA ALA A 3 15.78 6.72 19.19
C ALA A 3 15.45 7.56 17.94
N PRO A 4 15.94 8.81 17.83
CA PRO A 4 15.68 9.67 16.66
C PRO A 4 16.05 9.02 15.31
N ALA A 5 17.05 8.15 15.31
CA ALA A 5 17.49 7.39 14.13
C ALA A 5 16.47 6.32 13.67
N ASP A 6 15.52 5.94 14.53
CA ASP A 6 14.50 4.92 14.27
C ASP A 6 13.20 5.51 13.73
N ARG A 7 13.19 6.79 13.37
CA ARG A 7 12.04 7.47 12.81
C ARG A 7 12.27 7.80 11.35
N LEU A 8 11.26 7.54 10.55
CA LEU A 8 11.26 8.00 9.16
C LEU A 8 11.13 9.53 9.11
N PRO A 9 11.83 10.21 8.19
CA PRO A 9 11.57 11.61 7.92
C PRO A 9 10.12 11.82 7.45
N PRO A 10 9.58 13.05 7.47
CA PRO A 10 8.27 13.33 6.91
C PRO A 10 8.13 12.79 5.47
N ALA A 11 6.95 12.28 5.14
CA ALA A 11 6.70 11.81 3.78
C ALA A 11 6.70 12.99 2.80
N PRO A 12 7.21 12.81 1.56
CA PRO A 12 7.13 13.83 0.53
C PRO A 12 5.70 14.26 0.24
N VAL A 13 5.52 15.53 -0.09
CA VAL A 13 4.21 16.11 -0.44
C VAL A 13 3.86 15.93 -1.91
N ASP A 14 4.82 15.55 -2.74
CA ASP A 14 4.62 15.27 -4.17
C ASP A 14 3.53 14.21 -4.35
N ARG A 15 2.52 14.52 -5.15
CA ARG A 15 1.37 13.65 -5.38
C ARG A 15 1.74 12.33 -6.07
N ASP A 16 2.73 12.36 -6.93
CA ASP A 16 3.17 11.18 -7.68
C ASP A 16 4.13 10.30 -6.87
N TRP A 17 4.68 10.83 -5.77
CA TRP A 17 5.62 10.09 -4.95
C TRP A 17 5.14 8.69 -4.52
N PRO A 18 3.88 8.45 -4.12
CA PRO A 18 3.43 7.10 -3.74
C PRO A 18 3.48 6.08 -4.89
N MET A 19 3.54 6.56 -6.12
CA MET A 19 3.61 5.73 -7.34
C MET A 19 5.07 5.45 -7.77
N THR A 20 6.06 5.83 -6.99
CA THR A 20 7.48 5.81 -7.35
C THR A 20 8.31 4.81 -6.55
N PRO A 21 9.52 4.45 -7.02
CA PRO A 21 10.48 3.68 -6.22
C PRO A 21 10.85 4.34 -4.89
N GLY A 22 10.74 5.66 -4.77
CA GLY A 22 10.96 6.39 -3.51
C GLY A 22 9.98 5.99 -2.40
N TYR A 23 8.73 5.73 -2.75
CA TYR A 23 7.75 5.16 -1.81
C TYR A 23 8.18 3.74 -1.37
N VAL A 24 8.59 2.89 -2.30
CA VAL A 24 9.03 1.51 -1.99
C VAL A 24 10.23 1.53 -1.05
N ALA A 25 11.19 2.43 -1.26
CA ALA A 25 12.33 2.60 -0.36
C ALA A 25 11.88 2.99 1.06
N ARG A 26 10.90 3.90 1.18
CA ARG A 26 10.31 4.28 2.47
C ARG A 26 9.56 3.11 3.12
N ALA A 27 8.82 2.34 2.35
CA ALA A 27 8.14 1.13 2.82
C ALA A 27 9.12 0.13 3.42
N THR A 28 10.21 -0.14 2.73
CA THR A 28 11.28 -1.02 3.19
C THR A 28 11.89 -0.52 4.51
N ALA A 29 12.19 0.78 4.60
CA ALA A 29 12.71 1.38 5.83
C ALA A 29 11.69 1.30 6.98
N GLY A 30 10.41 1.54 6.72
CA GLY A 30 9.34 1.43 7.71
C GLY A 30 9.21 0.01 8.28
N ARG A 31 9.26 -1.00 7.42
CA ARG A 31 9.25 -2.40 7.86
C ARG A 31 10.48 -2.74 8.70
N ALA A 32 11.64 -2.25 8.35
CA ALA A 32 12.87 -2.49 9.12
C ALA A 32 12.78 -1.89 10.53
N ILE A 33 12.28 -0.66 10.67
CA ILE A 33 12.08 0.01 11.95
C ILE A 33 11.09 -0.74 12.84
N LEU A 34 10.00 -1.27 12.25
CA LEU A 34 8.92 -1.93 12.98
C LEU A 34 9.10 -3.44 13.15
N ARG A 35 10.21 -4.00 12.68
CA ARG A 35 10.45 -5.45 12.70
C ARG A 35 10.32 -6.07 14.09
N ASP A 36 10.86 -5.39 15.08
CA ASP A 36 10.95 -5.89 16.46
C ASP A 36 9.86 -5.29 17.37
N ASP A 37 8.89 -4.57 16.81
CA ASP A 37 7.75 -4.06 17.58
C ASP A 37 6.88 -5.24 18.04
N PRO A 38 6.70 -5.42 19.38
CA PRO A 38 5.93 -6.55 19.92
C PRO A 38 4.44 -6.51 19.59
N HIS A 39 3.92 -5.35 19.19
CA HIS A 39 2.51 -5.17 18.81
C HIS A 39 2.25 -5.39 17.33
N ARG A 40 3.32 -5.52 16.51
CA ARG A 40 3.15 -5.73 15.08
C ARG A 40 2.90 -7.20 14.78
N PRO A 41 1.81 -7.54 14.04
CA PRO A 41 1.57 -8.90 13.58
C PRO A 41 2.74 -9.43 12.72
N ARG A 42 3.06 -10.71 12.89
CA ARG A 42 4.24 -11.31 12.22
C ARG A 42 3.94 -11.84 10.83
N TYR A 43 2.68 -12.23 10.55
CA TYR A 43 2.29 -12.83 9.28
C TYR A 43 1.03 -12.21 8.66
N HIS A 44 0.27 -11.44 9.39
CA HIS A 44 -0.86 -10.70 8.79
C HIS A 44 -0.34 -9.60 7.86
N ALA A 45 -1.05 -9.35 6.76
CA ALA A 45 -0.79 -8.20 5.91
C ALA A 45 -0.97 -6.90 6.73
N CYS A 46 0.06 -6.10 6.79
CA CYS A 46 0.09 -4.82 7.50
C CYS A 46 0.68 -3.75 6.60
N PRO A 47 0.28 -2.48 6.75
CA PRO A 47 0.89 -1.41 5.98
C PRO A 47 2.37 -1.27 6.37
N PRO A 48 3.24 -0.98 5.41
CA PRO A 48 4.64 -0.70 5.72
C PRO A 48 4.82 0.66 6.41
N VAL A 49 3.95 1.59 6.08
CA VAL A 49 3.87 2.97 6.61
C VAL A 49 2.41 3.43 6.56
N GLY A 50 2.10 4.50 7.27
CA GLY A 50 0.80 5.19 7.17
C GLY A 50 -0.38 4.37 7.67
N TRP A 51 -1.49 4.41 6.94
CA TRP A 51 -2.77 3.81 7.28
C TRP A 51 -3.19 2.72 6.31
N MET A 52 -3.83 1.68 6.80
CA MET A 52 -4.47 0.64 6.02
C MET A 52 -5.86 0.33 6.61
N ASN A 53 -6.86 0.13 5.74
CA ASN A 53 -8.13 -0.49 6.09
C ASN A 53 -8.50 -1.56 5.06
N ASP A 54 -9.61 -1.43 4.33
CA ASP A 54 -10.17 -2.48 3.50
C ASP A 54 -9.18 -3.16 2.56
N PRO A 55 -9.09 -4.50 2.56
CA PRO A 55 -8.44 -5.21 1.48
C PRO A 55 -9.27 -5.10 0.19
N ASN A 56 -8.62 -4.86 -0.93
CA ASN A 56 -9.23 -4.69 -2.23
C ASN A 56 -8.62 -5.68 -3.22
N GLY A 57 -9.45 -6.32 -4.02
CA GLY A 57 -9.01 -7.10 -5.17
C GLY A 57 -7.93 -8.14 -4.86
N VAL A 58 -8.12 -8.95 -3.81
CA VAL A 58 -7.22 -10.08 -3.54
C VAL A 58 -7.33 -11.08 -4.68
N ILE A 59 -6.23 -11.33 -5.39
CA ILE A 59 -6.24 -12.19 -6.57
C ILE A 59 -4.94 -12.98 -6.67
N GLN A 60 -5.04 -14.24 -7.09
CA GLN A 60 -3.88 -15.06 -7.43
C GLN A 60 -3.63 -14.97 -8.93
N HIS A 61 -2.42 -14.56 -9.30
CA HIS A 61 -2.02 -14.43 -10.69
C HIS A 61 -0.50 -14.53 -10.84
N GLY A 62 -0.02 -15.19 -11.88
CA GLY A 62 1.41 -15.31 -12.15
C GLY A 62 2.21 -15.98 -11.03
N GLY A 63 1.61 -16.94 -10.31
CA GLY A 63 2.24 -17.66 -9.22
C GLY A 63 2.38 -16.86 -7.91
N ARG A 64 1.73 -15.71 -7.82
CA ARG A 64 1.72 -14.86 -6.63
C ARG A 64 0.30 -14.47 -6.23
N TRP A 65 0.14 -14.14 -4.96
CA TRP A 65 -1.03 -13.47 -4.42
C TRP A 65 -0.80 -11.96 -4.51
N HIS A 66 -1.77 -11.23 -5.01
CA HIS A 66 -1.76 -9.78 -5.11
C HIS A 66 -2.84 -9.23 -4.19
N LEU A 67 -2.46 -8.25 -3.36
CA LEU A 67 -3.36 -7.58 -2.43
C LEU A 67 -3.25 -6.08 -2.65
N PHE A 68 -4.36 -5.48 -3.02
CA PHE A 68 -4.54 -4.03 -2.96
C PHE A 68 -5.27 -3.68 -1.68
N TYR A 69 -5.12 -2.45 -1.19
CA TYR A 69 -5.75 -2.05 0.07
C TYR A 69 -5.93 -0.54 0.13
N GLN A 70 -6.96 -0.11 0.86
CA GLN A 70 -7.14 1.29 1.22
C GLN A 70 -5.94 1.78 2.02
N HIS A 71 -5.31 2.85 1.57
CA HIS A 71 -4.03 3.28 2.10
C HIS A 71 -3.86 4.78 2.12
N ASN A 72 -3.46 5.33 3.27
CA ASN A 72 -2.86 6.65 3.31
C ASN A 72 -1.34 6.48 3.41
N PRO A 73 -0.58 6.80 2.36
CA PRO A 73 0.87 6.56 2.33
C PRO A 73 1.68 7.54 3.17
N ARG A 74 1.05 8.64 3.64
CA ARG A 74 1.73 9.74 4.32
C ARG A 74 1.50 9.79 5.81
N ALA A 75 0.32 9.39 6.28
CA ALA A 75 -0.06 9.53 7.67
C ALA A 75 -0.90 8.36 8.16
N SER A 76 -0.85 8.09 9.47
CA SER A 76 -1.62 7.02 10.12
C SER A 76 -3.03 7.48 10.46
N VAL A 77 -3.72 8.07 9.48
CA VAL A 77 -5.10 8.56 9.60
C VAL A 77 -5.90 8.18 8.35
N HIS A 78 -7.20 7.99 8.51
CA HIS A 78 -8.11 7.72 7.40
C HIS A 78 -8.37 9.01 6.60
N ALA A 79 -7.56 9.25 5.62
CA ALA A 79 -7.64 10.38 4.70
C ALA A 79 -6.78 10.12 3.47
N ASP A 80 -6.96 10.87 2.39
CA ASP A 80 -6.14 10.81 1.17
C ASP A 80 -5.95 9.38 0.66
N MET A 81 -7.08 8.65 0.51
CA MET A 81 -7.05 7.23 0.20
C MET A 81 -6.50 6.93 -1.19
N HIS A 82 -5.45 6.16 -1.19
CA HIS A 82 -4.84 5.50 -2.35
C HIS A 82 -5.20 4.01 -2.34
N TRP A 83 -4.88 3.30 -3.39
CA TRP A 83 -4.71 1.85 -3.32
C TRP A 83 -3.23 1.53 -3.15
N GLY A 84 -2.87 1.09 -1.94
CA GLY A 84 -1.60 0.44 -1.70
C GLY A 84 -1.57 -0.92 -2.40
N TYR A 85 -0.36 -1.45 -2.60
CA TYR A 85 -0.19 -2.73 -3.27
C TYR A 85 0.96 -3.52 -2.65
N MET A 86 0.69 -4.77 -2.38
CA MET A 86 1.70 -5.75 -1.98
C MET A 86 1.42 -7.10 -2.64
N SER A 87 2.45 -7.92 -2.80
CA SER A 87 2.31 -9.27 -3.32
C SER A 87 3.06 -10.29 -2.48
N SER A 88 2.63 -11.54 -2.54
CA SER A 88 3.18 -12.62 -1.73
C SER A 88 3.20 -13.94 -2.48
N PRO A 89 4.24 -14.77 -2.32
CA PRO A 89 4.24 -16.15 -2.83
C PRO A 89 3.41 -17.09 -1.96
N ASP A 90 3.13 -16.76 -0.70
CA ASP A 90 2.65 -17.69 0.31
C ASP A 90 1.63 -17.11 1.31
N LEU A 91 1.20 -15.87 1.15
CA LEU A 91 0.31 -15.11 2.05
C LEU A 91 0.92 -14.82 3.45
N VAL A 92 2.18 -15.07 3.63
CA VAL A 92 2.94 -14.82 4.87
C VAL A 92 4.04 -13.79 4.67
N HIS A 93 4.82 -13.95 3.60
CA HIS A 93 5.90 -13.04 3.25
C HIS A 93 5.43 -12.09 2.15
N TRP A 94 5.47 -10.80 2.42
CA TRP A 94 4.92 -9.75 1.56
C TRP A 94 6.01 -8.84 1.03
N ASP A 95 5.96 -8.61 -0.27
CA ASP A 95 6.77 -7.60 -0.96
C ASP A 95 5.92 -6.35 -1.20
N ASP A 96 6.44 -5.20 -0.77
CA ASP A 96 5.77 -3.92 -0.99
C ASP A 96 6.10 -3.40 -2.40
N HIS A 97 5.08 -2.84 -3.03
CA HIS A 97 5.18 -2.19 -4.33
C HIS A 97 4.74 -0.72 -4.22
N ALA A 98 5.01 0.06 -5.25
CA ALA A 98 4.41 1.38 -5.39
C ALA A 98 2.88 1.27 -5.34
N CYS A 99 2.20 2.34 -4.90
CA CYS A 99 0.75 2.37 -4.89
C CYS A 99 0.19 2.12 -6.30
N ALA A 100 -0.90 1.40 -6.38
CA ALA A 100 -1.52 1.04 -7.65
C ALA A 100 -2.42 2.14 -8.21
N LEU A 101 -3.08 2.90 -7.34
CA LEU A 101 -3.96 4.01 -7.69
C LEU A 101 -3.75 5.17 -6.73
N ARG A 102 -3.88 6.39 -7.23
CA ARG A 102 -3.90 7.63 -6.45
C ARG A 102 -5.10 8.49 -6.84
N PRO A 103 -5.60 9.33 -5.93
CA PRO A 103 -6.61 10.34 -6.28
C PRO A 103 -6.09 11.31 -7.34
N GLU A 104 -6.96 11.76 -8.23
CA GLU A 104 -6.64 12.75 -9.25
C GLU A 104 -7.51 14.00 -9.11
N ASP A 105 -6.88 15.17 -9.07
CA ASP A 105 -7.60 16.43 -8.96
C ASP A 105 -8.55 16.66 -10.15
N GLY A 106 -9.75 17.15 -9.85
CA GLY A 106 -10.74 17.48 -10.87
C GLY A 106 -11.46 16.27 -11.47
N THR A 107 -11.24 15.07 -10.95
CA THR A 107 -11.94 13.85 -11.35
C THR A 107 -12.94 13.40 -10.28
N TYR A 108 -13.69 12.32 -10.57
CA TYR A 108 -14.66 11.75 -9.64
C TYR A 108 -14.02 11.15 -8.38
N ASP A 109 -12.74 10.83 -8.42
CA ASP A 109 -11.98 10.23 -7.32
C ASP A 109 -11.05 11.21 -6.59
N ALA A 110 -11.19 12.51 -6.83
CA ALA A 110 -10.34 13.56 -6.24
C ALA A 110 -10.32 13.55 -4.70
N GLN A 111 -11.34 12.99 -4.07
CA GLN A 111 -11.47 12.89 -2.60
C GLN A 111 -10.88 11.59 -2.03
N GLY A 112 -10.42 10.70 -2.87
CA GLY A 112 -9.85 9.40 -2.48
C GLY A 112 -10.37 8.26 -3.35
N ILE A 113 -9.58 7.21 -3.45
CA ILE A 113 -9.96 5.99 -4.15
C ILE A 113 -10.79 5.12 -3.20
N TRP A 114 -12.00 4.75 -3.61
CA TRP A 114 -12.89 3.90 -2.82
C TRP A 114 -12.51 2.42 -2.95
N SER A 115 -13.05 1.61 -2.05
CA SER A 115 -12.86 0.17 -2.09
C SER A 115 -13.43 -0.44 -3.36
N GLY A 116 -12.82 -1.50 -3.85
CA GLY A 116 -13.19 -2.13 -5.10
C GLY A 116 -12.59 -3.50 -5.25
N ASN A 117 -12.48 -3.95 -6.49
CA ASN A 117 -12.07 -5.30 -6.83
C ASN A 117 -11.01 -5.31 -7.94
N ALA A 118 -10.41 -6.47 -8.16
CA ALA A 118 -9.46 -6.73 -9.24
C ALA A 118 -9.86 -7.97 -10.02
N VAL A 119 -9.60 -7.97 -11.30
CA VAL A 119 -9.83 -9.11 -12.21
C VAL A 119 -8.61 -9.27 -13.12
N VAL A 120 -8.37 -10.49 -13.60
CA VAL A 120 -7.42 -10.70 -14.68
C VAL A 120 -8.17 -10.46 -15.98
N ALA A 121 -7.72 -9.50 -16.77
CA ALA A 121 -8.27 -9.20 -18.08
C ALA A 121 -7.81 -10.21 -19.14
N ASP A 122 -8.46 -10.20 -20.30
CA ASP A 122 -8.16 -11.15 -21.39
C ASP A 122 -6.72 -11.05 -21.92
N ASP A 123 -6.09 -9.89 -21.77
CA ASP A 123 -4.67 -9.65 -22.11
C ASP A 123 -3.68 -10.17 -21.05
N GLY A 124 -4.18 -10.73 -19.94
CA GLY A 124 -3.39 -11.24 -18.84
C GLY A 124 -2.96 -10.18 -17.81
N GLU A 125 -3.38 -8.94 -17.98
CA GLU A 125 -3.11 -7.86 -17.02
C GLU A 125 -4.14 -7.86 -15.88
N ILE A 126 -3.73 -7.39 -14.72
CA ILE A 126 -4.66 -7.18 -13.59
C ILE A 126 -5.35 -5.83 -13.76
N GLY A 127 -6.63 -5.88 -14.16
CA GLY A 127 -7.51 -4.73 -14.16
C GLY A 127 -8.07 -4.46 -12.77
N ARG A 128 -8.22 -3.19 -12.42
CA ARG A 128 -8.75 -2.73 -11.12
C ARG A 128 -9.98 -1.87 -11.34
N ALA A 129 -11.00 -2.10 -10.53
CA ALA A 129 -12.20 -1.28 -10.52
C ALA A 129 -12.52 -0.84 -9.09
N HIS A 130 -12.85 0.43 -8.91
CA HIS A 130 -13.32 0.99 -7.65
C HIS A 130 -14.65 1.72 -7.86
N VAL A 131 -15.39 1.93 -6.80
CA VAL A 131 -16.72 2.58 -6.82
C VAL A 131 -16.62 4.00 -6.31
#